data_fc577f9f23c14822b4a67ea0e4602fe3
#
_entry.id   fc577f9f23c14822b4a67ea0e4602fe3
#
_cell.length_a   1.000
_cell.length_b   1.000
_cell.length_c   1.000
_cell.angle_alpha   90.00
_cell.angle_beta   90.00
_cell.angle_gamma   90.00
#
_symmetry.space_group_name_H-M   'P 1'
#
loop_
_entity.id
_entity.type
_entity.pdbx_description
1 polymer ?
#
loop_
_entity_poly.entity_id
_entity_poly.type
_entity_poly.pdbx_seq_one_letter_code
_entity_poly.pdbx_strand_id
1 'polypeptide(L)'
;MTGPARPFPRHSPGSVGGGPAGPLRTRGGPPARSISKADHPFIGSTGVRPRAESRPMPNASFSTPERIAEELARLNYLAAPGLAAAVFLAMKLRLPLFLEGDPGVGKTVLARKIGEMLGVAPIRLQCHSGIDRSQALYEWDFTRQLLHLRGTPDGESIYRREFLIARPILRAVEERPSVLLIDEIDRADDEFEAFLLEVLEGDTLSIPDYQTITIDEPPFVVLTSNGTREVHGALKRRCVYHWVDHPTEQDEAEIIRRNVPEVAGTPLAAQIATAMTRLRQLSLVRPPGVAESIAFARAAAALGRHTVAEAADDALGVLVKQREDQEAVRDVLRAGAP
;
A
#
# COMPACT_ATOMS: atom_id res chain seq x y z
N MET A 1 -34.99 30.70 36.59
CA MET A 1 -34.30 31.35 37.74
C MET A 1 -32.85 31.49 37.38
N THR A 2 -32.49 32.68 37.10
CA THR A 2 -31.21 33.18 36.60
C THR A 2 -30.27 33.48 37.77
N GLY A 3 -29.02 33.08 37.67
CA GLY A 3 -27.94 33.47 38.59
C GLY A 3 -26.67 33.81 37.80
N PRO A 4 -25.96 34.91 38.08
CA PRO A 4 -25.01 35.52 37.17
C PRO A 4 -23.57 35.11 37.37
N ALA A 5 -22.79 35.25 36.29
CA ALA A 5 -21.35 35.06 36.18
C ALA A 5 -20.53 36.05 37.02
N ARG A 6 -19.39 35.63 37.55
CA ARG A 6 -18.33 36.45 38.15
C ARG A 6 -17.12 36.59 37.22
N PRO A 7 -16.50 37.77 37.13
CA PRO A 7 -15.40 38.06 36.23
C PRO A 7 -14.01 37.79 36.86
N PHE A 8 -13.01 37.45 36.00
CA PHE A 8 -11.61 37.34 36.34
C PHE A 8 -10.92 38.70 36.48
N PRO A 9 -9.88 38.84 37.34
CA PRO A 9 -9.08 40.09 37.46
C PRO A 9 -7.96 40.14 36.41
N ARG A 10 -7.81 41.33 35.81
CA ARG A 10 -6.67 41.73 34.96
C ARG A 10 -5.49 42.15 35.84
N HIS A 11 -4.27 41.73 35.52
CA HIS A 11 -3.06 42.36 36.01
C HIS A 11 -2.36 43.11 34.88
N SER A 12 -2.11 44.42 35.14
CA SER A 12 -1.38 45.34 34.29
C SER A 12 0.15 45.31 34.56
N PRO A 13 0.99 45.81 33.63
CA PRO A 13 2.45 45.67 33.72
C PRO A 13 3.11 46.80 34.46
N GLY A 14 4.14 46.48 35.25
CA GLY A 14 5.04 47.42 35.92
C GLY A 14 6.29 47.72 35.11
N SER A 15 6.52 48.97 34.87
CA SER A 15 7.72 49.60 34.31
C SER A 15 8.74 49.97 35.41
N VAL A 16 10.03 49.70 35.21
CA VAL A 16 11.20 50.37 35.83
C VAL A 16 12.41 49.95 34.97
N GLY A 17 13.28 50.77 34.41
CA GLY A 17 13.90 51.99 34.83
C GLY A 17 15.37 51.82 34.41
N GLY A 18 15.86 52.69 33.52
CA GLY A 18 17.19 52.62 32.93
C GLY A 18 18.32 53.13 33.84
N GLY A 19 19.52 52.74 33.51
CA GLY A 19 20.77 53.29 34.04
C GLY A 19 21.95 53.01 33.08
N PRO A 20 22.94 53.91 32.98
CA PRO A 20 23.73 54.07 31.77
C PRO A 20 25.07 53.28 31.75
N ALA A 21 25.56 53.16 30.53
CA ALA A 21 26.78 52.47 30.11
C ALA A 21 28.08 53.13 30.63
N GLY A 22 29.08 52.31 31.01
CA GLY A 22 30.47 52.67 31.16
C GLY A 22 31.36 51.79 30.27
N PRO A 23 32.44 52.31 29.70
CA PRO A 23 33.25 51.63 28.70
C PRO A 23 34.29 50.69 29.31
N LEU A 24 34.38 49.47 28.83
CA LEU A 24 35.41 48.49 29.19
C LEU A 24 36.48 48.36 28.11
N ARG A 25 37.69 48.51 28.58
CA ARG A 25 38.99 48.51 27.90
C ARG A 25 39.28 47.20 27.15
N THR A 26 39.80 47.33 25.94
CA THR A 26 40.47 46.33 25.14
C THR A 26 41.78 45.86 25.81
N ARG A 27 41.94 44.57 26.03
CA ARG A 27 43.24 43.92 26.25
C ARG A 27 43.48 42.94 25.11
N GLY A 28 44.63 43.15 24.43
CA GLY A 28 45.11 42.32 23.35
C GLY A 28 45.49 40.92 23.82
N GLY A 29 45.13 39.93 23.04
CA GLY A 29 45.60 38.56 23.12
C GLY A 29 46.62 38.28 22.01
N PRO A 30 47.51 37.31 22.20
CA PRO A 30 48.66 37.06 21.32
C PRO A 30 48.26 36.41 19.97
N PRO A 31 49.15 36.45 18.97
CA PRO A 31 48.81 36.07 17.58
C PRO A 31 48.67 34.55 17.40
N ALA A 32 47.71 34.18 16.55
CA ALA A 32 47.42 32.82 16.12
C ALA A 32 48.65 32.22 15.38
N ARG A 33 49.13 31.09 15.86
CA ARG A 33 50.11 30.24 15.15
C ARG A 33 49.35 29.49 14.02
N SER A 34 49.86 29.61 12.82
CA SER A 34 49.51 28.81 11.64
C SER A 34 49.87 27.34 11.90
N ILE A 35 48.88 26.45 11.90
CA ILE A 35 49.11 25.01 11.92
C ILE A 35 49.07 24.50 10.47
N SER A 36 50.21 23.98 10.08
CA SER A 36 50.50 23.30 8.82
C SER A 36 49.56 22.11 8.59
N LYS A 37 49.10 21.97 7.34
CA LYS A 37 48.49 20.73 6.85
C LYS A 37 49.54 19.61 6.86
N ALA A 38 49.36 18.62 7.72
CA ALA A 38 50.06 17.35 7.62
C ALA A 38 49.14 16.22 8.08
N ASP A 39 48.89 15.31 7.16
CA ASP A 39 48.65 13.88 7.32
C ASP A 39 47.63 13.39 8.33
N HIS A 40 46.39 13.23 7.85
CA HIS A 40 45.47 12.23 8.41
C HIS A 40 45.53 10.96 7.57
N PRO A 41 45.79 9.79 8.19
CA PRO A 41 45.72 8.52 7.47
C PRO A 41 44.27 8.20 7.09
N PHE A 42 44.11 7.86 5.84
CA PHE A 42 42.88 7.29 5.26
C PHE A 42 42.53 6.00 6.01
N ILE A 43 41.56 6.07 6.94
CA ILE A 43 41.01 4.87 7.58
C ILE A 43 39.93 4.31 6.67
N GLY A 44 40.14 3.05 6.38
CA GLY A 44 39.52 2.21 5.39
C GLY A 44 38.00 2.29 5.26
N SER A 45 37.58 2.13 4.02
CA SER A 45 36.23 1.85 3.55
C SER A 45 35.59 0.72 4.33
N THR A 46 34.70 1.06 5.26
CA THR A 46 33.71 0.11 5.80
C THR A 46 32.70 -0.22 4.70
N GLY A 47 32.61 -1.50 4.38
CA GLY A 47 31.89 -2.08 3.28
C GLY A 47 30.46 -1.60 3.10
N VAL A 48 30.29 -0.64 2.24
CA VAL A 48 29.06 -0.49 1.47
C VAL A 48 29.01 -1.70 0.56
N ARG A 49 28.05 -2.60 0.79
CA ARG A 49 27.75 -3.68 -0.18
C ARG A 49 27.65 -3.03 -1.56
N PRO A 50 28.30 -3.59 -2.59
CA PRO A 50 28.19 -3.03 -3.92
C PRO A 50 26.70 -2.92 -4.25
N ARG A 51 26.29 -1.70 -4.64
CA ARG A 51 24.96 -1.38 -5.14
C ARG A 51 24.63 -2.45 -6.18
N ALA A 52 23.64 -3.31 -5.91
CA ALA A 52 23.16 -4.23 -6.92
C ALA A 52 22.86 -3.36 -8.15
N GLU A 53 23.45 -3.69 -9.29
CA GLU A 53 23.23 -2.99 -10.54
C GLU A 53 21.71 -2.89 -10.71
N SER A 54 21.17 -1.67 -10.66
CA SER A 54 19.76 -1.39 -10.83
C SER A 54 19.37 -1.90 -12.22
N ARG A 55 18.68 -3.05 -12.26
CA ARG A 55 18.01 -3.47 -13.50
C ARG A 55 16.97 -2.40 -13.79
N PRO A 56 17.09 -1.66 -14.92
CA PRO A 56 16.05 -0.72 -15.27
C PRO A 56 14.73 -1.47 -15.36
N MET A 57 13.64 -0.85 -14.89
CA MET A 57 12.29 -1.37 -15.11
C MET A 57 12.17 -1.77 -16.58
N PRO A 58 11.65 -2.96 -16.92
CA PRO A 58 11.61 -3.45 -18.30
C PRO A 58 10.60 -2.67 -19.14
N ASN A 59 10.86 -1.36 -19.34
CA ASN A 59 10.00 -0.42 -20.03
C ASN A 59 9.76 -0.78 -21.52
N ALA A 60 10.62 -1.59 -22.12
CA ALA A 60 10.48 -1.97 -23.54
C ALA A 60 9.42 -3.07 -23.76
N SER A 61 9.11 -3.89 -22.75
CA SER A 61 8.17 -5.01 -22.88
C SER A 61 6.70 -4.59 -22.71
N PHE A 62 6.42 -3.44 -22.06
CA PHE A 62 5.07 -2.96 -21.74
C PHE A 62 4.74 -1.68 -22.49
N SER A 63 4.86 -1.73 -23.83
CA SER A 63 4.80 -0.56 -24.70
C SER A 63 3.37 -0.08 -25.01
N THR A 64 2.37 -0.92 -24.79
CA THR A 64 0.94 -0.60 -25.05
C THR A 64 0.02 -1.25 -24.00
N PRO A 65 -1.21 -0.72 -23.85
CA PRO A 65 -2.21 -1.35 -22.96
C PRO A 65 -2.52 -2.80 -23.30
N GLU A 66 -2.54 -3.14 -24.60
CA GLU A 66 -2.83 -4.49 -25.07
C GLU A 66 -1.75 -5.49 -24.61
N ARG A 67 -0.47 -5.07 -24.63
CA ARG A 67 0.62 -5.88 -24.11
C ARG A 67 0.51 -6.13 -22.60
N ILE A 68 0.07 -5.12 -21.85
CA ILE A 68 -0.20 -5.29 -20.42
C ILE A 68 -1.35 -6.29 -20.20
N ALA A 69 -2.43 -6.17 -20.97
CA ALA A 69 -3.55 -7.11 -20.89
C ALA A 69 -3.11 -8.54 -21.21
N GLU A 70 -2.31 -8.74 -22.26
CA GLU A 70 -1.74 -10.05 -22.63
C GLU A 70 -0.89 -10.65 -21.52
N GLU A 71 0.03 -9.87 -20.93
CA GLU A 71 0.90 -10.36 -19.84
C GLU A 71 0.09 -10.67 -18.56
N LEU A 72 -0.88 -9.83 -18.21
CA LEU A 72 -1.77 -10.12 -17.07
C LEU A 72 -2.60 -11.39 -17.34
N ALA A 73 -3.08 -11.57 -18.59
CA ALA A 73 -3.82 -12.79 -18.96
C ALA A 73 -2.96 -14.07 -18.88
N ARG A 74 -1.65 -14.00 -19.22
CA ARG A 74 -0.70 -15.10 -19.01
C ARG A 74 -0.52 -15.47 -17.54
N LEU A 75 -0.68 -14.47 -16.67
CA LEU A 75 -0.64 -14.64 -15.22
C LEU A 75 -2.01 -15.00 -14.61
N ASN A 76 -2.98 -15.43 -15.44
CA ASN A 76 -4.35 -15.74 -15.04
C ASN A 76 -5.14 -14.56 -14.43
N TYR A 77 -4.82 -13.33 -14.86
CA TYR A 77 -5.60 -12.14 -14.52
C TYR A 77 -6.18 -11.52 -15.78
N LEU A 78 -7.51 -11.61 -15.94
CA LEU A 78 -8.21 -10.99 -17.07
C LEU A 78 -8.49 -9.52 -16.74
N ALA A 79 -7.76 -8.63 -17.36
CA ALA A 79 -7.93 -7.19 -17.19
C ALA A 79 -8.90 -6.65 -18.25
N ALA A 80 -9.95 -5.94 -17.81
CA ALA A 80 -10.76 -5.15 -18.73
C ALA A 80 -9.88 -4.11 -19.47
N PRO A 81 -10.23 -3.72 -20.71
CA PRO A 81 -9.39 -2.79 -21.51
C PRO A 81 -9.08 -1.48 -20.79
N GLY A 82 -10.03 -0.90 -20.05
CA GLY A 82 -9.84 0.32 -19.27
C GLY A 82 -8.84 0.12 -18.12
N LEU A 83 -8.83 -1.05 -17.48
CA LEU A 83 -7.88 -1.37 -16.42
C LEU A 83 -6.45 -1.54 -16.95
N ALA A 84 -6.29 -2.23 -18.07
CA ALA A 84 -4.97 -2.36 -18.71
C ALA A 84 -4.41 -1.01 -19.15
N ALA A 85 -5.26 -0.11 -19.67
CA ALA A 85 -4.89 1.26 -20.01
C ALA A 85 -4.48 2.06 -18.76
N ALA A 86 -5.21 1.92 -17.64
CA ALA A 86 -4.86 2.60 -16.39
C ALA A 86 -3.50 2.13 -15.86
N VAL A 87 -3.22 0.82 -15.86
CA VAL A 87 -1.90 0.27 -15.49
C VAL A 87 -0.80 0.82 -16.40
N PHE A 88 -1.02 0.81 -17.72
CA PHE A 88 -0.08 1.37 -18.68
C PHE A 88 0.23 2.84 -18.42
N LEU A 89 -0.81 3.66 -18.23
CA LEU A 89 -0.65 5.09 -17.97
C LEU A 89 0.07 5.35 -16.64
N ALA A 90 -0.27 4.62 -15.59
CA ALA A 90 0.40 4.73 -14.30
C ALA A 90 1.91 4.44 -14.43
N MET A 91 2.27 3.37 -15.14
CA MET A 91 3.68 3.03 -15.40
C MET A 91 4.38 4.07 -16.28
N LYS A 92 3.73 4.51 -17.36
CA LYS A 92 4.30 5.45 -18.32
C LYS A 92 4.52 6.84 -17.75
N LEU A 93 3.56 7.32 -16.94
CA LEU A 93 3.58 8.64 -16.32
C LEU A 93 4.31 8.64 -14.97
N ARG A 94 4.70 7.47 -14.45
CA ARG A 94 5.27 7.28 -13.11
C ARG A 94 4.36 7.82 -11.99
N LEU A 95 3.06 7.63 -12.17
CA LEU A 95 2.05 8.02 -11.18
C LEU A 95 1.56 6.79 -10.42
N PRO A 96 1.16 6.93 -9.15
CA PRO A 96 0.48 5.88 -8.42
C PRO A 96 -0.80 5.43 -9.15
N LEU A 97 -1.12 4.13 -9.07
CA LEU A 97 -2.39 3.57 -9.54
C LEU A 97 -3.35 3.45 -8.38
N PHE A 98 -4.50 4.14 -8.44
CA PHE A 98 -5.55 4.05 -7.44
C PHE A 98 -6.71 3.20 -7.95
N LEU A 99 -6.92 2.06 -7.30
CA LEU A 99 -7.97 1.10 -7.62
C LEU A 99 -9.08 1.17 -6.58
N GLU A 100 -10.28 1.52 -6.98
CA GLU A 100 -11.46 1.54 -6.14
C GLU A 100 -12.52 0.59 -6.69
N GLY A 101 -13.35 0.01 -5.86
CA GLY A 101 -14.42 -0.92 -6.29
C GLY A 101 -14.83 -1.85 -5.16
N ASP A 102 -15.83 -2.69 -5.40
CA ASP A 102 -16.38 -3.59 -4.40
C ASP A 102 -15.35 -4.58 -3.82
N PRO A 103 -15.55 -5.06 -2.59
CA PRO A 103 -14.74 -6.14 -2.03
C PRO A 103 -14.77 -7.38 -2.93
N GLY A 104 -13.62 -8.02 -3.12
CA GLY A 104 -13.54 -9.29 -3.86
C GLY A 104 -13.45 -9.18 -5.39
N VAL A 105 -13.43 -7.97 -5.99
CA VAL A 105 -13.28 -7.78 -7.46
C VAL A 105 -11.85 -8.00 -7.97
N GLY A 106 -10.87 -8.22 -7.09
CA GLY A 106 -9.51 -8.59 -7.51
C GLY A 106 -8.47 -7.46 -7.47
N LYS A 107 -8.72 -6.31 -6.82
CA LYS A 107 -7.78 -5.17 -6.72
C LYS A 107 -6.41 -5.56 -6.16
N THR A 108 -6.37 -6.20 -5.01
CA THR A 108 -5.14 -6.69 -4.36
C THR A 108 -4.45 -7.78 -5.20
N VAL A 109 -5.23 -8.60 -5.92
CA VAL A 109 -4.70 -9.61 -6.84
C VAL A 109 -3.96 -8.94 -8.00
N LEU A 110 -4.53 -7.87 -8.58
CA LEU A 110 -3.88 -7.11 -9.66
C LEU A 110 -2.50 -6.60 -9.23
N ALA A 111 -2.38 -6.01 -8.05
CA ALA A 111 -1.09 -5.52 -7.55
C ALA A 111 -0.04 -6.64 -7.47
N ARG A 112 -0.43 -7.84 -7.04
CA ARG A 112 0.46 -9.01 -7.05
C ARG A 112 0.85 -9.42 -8.46
N LYS A 113 -0.11 -9.42 -9.40
CA LYS A 113 0.16 -9.77 -10.81
C LYS A 113 1.04 -8.75 -11.52
N ILE A 114 0.92 -7.49 -11.18
CA ILE A 114 1.86 -6.45 -11.63
C ILE A 114 3.27 -6.75 -11.09
N GLY A 115 3.41 -7.12 -9.83
CA GLY A 115 4.70 -7.54 -9.27
C GLY A 115 5.29 -8.74 -10.00
N GLU A 116 4.48 -9.80 -10.23
CA GLU A 116 4.89 -10.98 -11.02
C GLU A 116 5.33 -10.58 -12.45
N MET A 117 4.58 -9.71 -13.11
CA MET A 117 4.87 -9.17 -14.45
C MET A 117 6.20 -8.39 -14.47
N LEU A 118 6.52 -7.67 -13.41
CA LEU A 118 7.77 -6.92 -13.26
C LEU A 118 8.92 -7.77 -12.68
N GLY A 119 8.67 -9.01 -12.33
CA GLY A 119 9.67 -9.93 -11.76
C GLY A 119 10.06 -9.60 -10.31
N VAL A 120 9.18 -8.94 -9.56
CA VAL A 120 9.40 -8.54 -8.16
C VAL A 120 8.22 -8.94 -7.27
N ALA A 121 8.49 -9.29 -6.02
CA ALA A 121 7.43 -9.49 -5.03
C ALA A 121 6.93 -8.13 -4.53
N PRO A 122 5.61 -7.86 -4.54
CA PRO A 122 5.09 -6.62 -4.01
C PRO A 122 5.34 -6.49 -2.51
N ILE A 123 5.77 -5.31 -2.09
CA ILE A 123 5.88 -4.94 -0.68
C ILE A 123 4.52 -4.39 -0.27
N ARG A 124 3.87 -5.06 0.68
CA ARG A 124 2.50 -4.71 1.11
C ARG A 124 2.51 -3.89 2.39
N LEU A 125 1.77 -2.79 2.36
CA LEU A 125 1.35 -1.99 3.50
C LEU A 125 -0.17 -2.14 3.65
N GLN A 126 -0.62 -2.86 4.68
CA GLN A 126 -2.04 -3.01 4.99
C GLN A 126 -2.50 -1.84 5.85
N CYS A 127 -3.42 -1.04 5.34
CA CYS A 127 -4.01 0.05 6.12
C CYS A 127 -5.06 -0.46 7.11
N HIS A 128 -5.11 0.20 8.26
CA HIS A 128 -6.08 -0.02 9.33
C HIS A 128 -6.26 1.27 10.13
N SER A 129 -7.29 1.35 10.95
CA SER A 129 -7.49 2.49 11.85
C SER A 129 -6.31 2.66 12.80
N GLY A 130 -5.76 3.87 12.88
CA GLY A 130 -4.61 4.20 13.72
C GLY A 130 -3.26 3.74 13.16
N ILE A 131 -3.17 3.45 11.85
CA ILE A 131 -1.86 3.28 11.19
C ILE A 131 -1.11 4.62 11.20
N ASP A 132 0.19 4.57 11.48
CA ASP A 132 1.04 5.75 11.57
C ASP A 132 2.33 5.67 10.74
N ARG A 133 3.10 6.74 10.76
CA ARG A 133 4.39 6.83 10.07
C ARG A 133 5.38 5.76 10.54
N SER A 134 5.38 5.39 11.81
CA SER A 134 6.32 4.41 12.36
C SER A 134 6.06 3.00 11.82
N GLN A 135 4.81 2.67 11.57
CA GLN A 135 4.40 1.39 11.00
C GLN A 135 4.59 1.35 9.47
N ALA A 136 4.50 2.49 8.81
CA ALA A 136 4.54 2.59 7.36
C ALA A 136 5.94 2.86 6.80
N LEU A 137 6.72 3.74 7.44
CA LEU A 137 7.97 4.26 6.93
C LEU A 137 9.19 3.64 7.56
N TYR A 138 9.40 3.88 8.87
CA TYR A 138 10.52 3.32 9.62
C TYR A 138 10.26 3.34 11.12
N GLU A 139 11.00 2.54 11.84
CA GLU A 139 11.03 2.52 13.30
C GLU A 139 12.48 2.37 13.78
N TRP A 140 12.82 2.99 14.93
CA TRP A 140 14.10 2.79 15.57
C TRP A 140 14.08 1.55 16.47
N ASP A 141 15.07 0.68 16.34
CA ASP A 141 15.28 -0.46 17.23
C ASP A 141 15.92 0.06 18.56
N PHE A 142 15.07 0.61 19.40
CA PHE A 142 15.51 1.17 20.70
C PHE A 142 16.20 0.13 21.58
N THR A 143 15.84 -1.14 21.49
CA THR A 143 16.49 -2.20 22.26
C THR A 143 17.94 -2.36 21.84
N ARG A 144 18.21 -2.41 20.54
CA ARG A 144 19.58 -2.50 20.02
C ARG A 144 20.37 -1.23 20.29
N GLN A 145 19.74 -0.04 20.17
CA GLN A 145 20.38 1.23 20.54
C GLN A 145 20.82 1.26 22.01
N LEU A 146 19.96 0.83 22.95
CA LEU A 146 20.29 0.75 24.37
C LEU A 146 21.41 -0.24 24.67
N LEU A 147 21.41 -1.40 24.01
CA LEU A 147 22.50 -2.37 24.17
C LEU A 147 23.82 -1.83 23.64
N HIS A 148 23.79 -1.11 22.51
CA HIS A 148 24.97 -0.46 21.94
C HIS A 148 25.57 0.59 22.89
N LEU A 149 24.73 1.46 23.45
CA LEU A 149 25.18 2.50 24.41
C LEU A 149 25.81 1.92 25.67
N ARG A 150 25.44 0.72 26.11
CA ARG A 150 26.05 0.05 27.26
C ARG A 150 27.46 -0.52 26.97
N GLY A 151 27.72 -0.83 25.70
CA GLY A 151 28.97 -1.46 25.25
C GLY A 151 30.00 -0.50 24.69
N THR A 152 29.60 0.72 24.35
CA THR A 152 30.49 1.71 23.70
C THR A 152 30.61 2.92 24.58
N PRO A 153 31.79 3.15 25.21
CA PRO A 153 32.07 4.41 25.88
C PRO A 153 32.35 5.49 24.83
N ASP A 154 31.66 6.61 24.95
CA ASP A 154 31.84 7.88 24.25
C ASP A 154 31.52 7.99 22.75
N GLY A 155 30.38 8.58 22.48
CA GLY A 155 30.19 9.52 21.37
C GLY A 155 29.74 8.96 20.03
N GLU A 156 29.51 7.66 19.85
CA GLU A 156 28.97 7.16 18.59
C GLU A 156 27.48 7.42 18.47
N SER A 157 27.05 7.97 17.33
CA SER A 157 25.64 8.20 17.05
C SER A 157 24.83 6.89 17.08
N ILE A 158 23.71 6.89 17.80
CA ILE A 158 22.74 5.77 17.81
C ILE A 158 21.78 5.83 16.62
N TYR A 159 21.79 6.92 15.86
CA TYR A 159 20.97 7.10 14.66
C TYR A 159 21.76 6.65 13.43
N ARG A 160 21.88 5.30 13.28
CA ARG A 160 22.59 4.65 12.18
C ARG A 160 21.69 3.63 11.49
N ARG A 161 21.99 3.32 10.23
CA ARG A 161 21.19 2.36 9.43
C ARG A 161 20.99 1.00 10.10
N GLU A 162 21.95 0.55 10.87
CA GLU A 162 21.90 -0.74 11.59
C GLU A 162 20.83 -0.81 12.69
N PHE A 163 20.39 0.35 13.22
CA PHE A 163 19.32 0.48 14.21
C PHE A 163 17.98 0.90 13.60
N LEU A 164 17.95 1.12 12.28
CA LEU A 164 16.74 1.51 11.56
C LEU A 164 16.03 0.28 11.02
N ILE A 165 14.80 0.06 11.46
CA ILE A 165 13.91 -0.96 10.95
C ILE A 165 13.13 -0.35 9.77
N ALA A 166 13.49 -0.75 8.54
CA ALA A 166 12.77 -0.29 7.36
C ALA A 166 11.37 -0.93 7.31
N ARG A 167 10.35 -0.09 7.29
CA ARG A 167 8.94 -0.45 7.12
C ARG A 167 8.58 -0.45 5.62
N PRO A 168 7.37 -0.86 5.21
CA PRO A 168 7.05 -1.10 3.79
C PRO A 168 7.42 0.03 2.83
N ILE A 169 7.17 1.29 3.17
CA ILE A 169 7.49 2.44 2.29
C ILE A 169 9.01 2.57 2.10
N LEU A 170 9.78 2.57 3.19
CA LEU A 170 11.24 2.69 3.10
C LEU A 170 11.84 1.49 2.38
N ARG A 171 11.35 0.27 2.65
CA ARG A 171 11.77 -0.92 1.92
C ARG A 171 11.54 -0.79 0.42
N ALA A 172 10.36 -0.27 0.01
CA ALA A 172 10.06 -0.08 -1.40
C ALA A 172 10.99 0.95 -2.07
N VAL A 173 11.47 1.94 -1.32
CA VAL A 173 12.47 2.90 -1.82
C VAL A 173 13.87 2.29 -1.89
N GLU A 174 14.24 1.41 -0.95
CA GLU A 174 15.57 0.77 -0.89
C GLU A 174 15.70 -0.44 -1.83
N GLU A 175 14.67 -1.27 -1.96
CA GLU A 175 14.64 -2.50 -2.77
C GLU A 175 14.16 -2.18 -4.19
N ARG A 176 15.07 -1.96 -5.14
CA ARG A 176 14.73 -1.53 -6.51
C ARG A 176 15.09 -2.58 -7.56
N PRO A 177 14.27 -2.81 -8.58
CA PRO A 177 12.92 -2.27 -8.79
C PRO A 177 11.92 -2.85 -7.79
N SER A 178 10.86 -2.11 -7.46
CA SER A 178 9.87 -2.54 -6.46
C SER A 178 8.44 -2.13 -6.81
N VAL A 179 7.48 -2.88 -6.27
CA VAL A 179 6.05 -2.56 -6.28
C VAL A 179 5.59 -2.37 -4.84
N LEU A 180 5.04 -1.21 -4.52
CA LEU A 180 4.45 -0.92 -3.21
C LEU A 180 2.93 -1.02 -3.32
N LEU A 181 2.34 -1.96 -2.61
CA LEU A 181 0.89 -2.09 -2.46
C LEU A 181 0.44 -1.47 -1.15
N ILE A 182 -0.29 -0.36 -1.24
CA ILE A 182 -0.99 0.29 -0.11
C ILE A 182 -2.44 -0.21 -0.15
N ASP A 183 -2.75 -1.19 0.70
CA ASP A 183 -3.99 -1.96 0.63
C ASP A 183 -5.03 -1.44 1.62
N GLU A 184 -6.27 -1.24 1.17
CA GLU A 184 -7.41 -0.74 1.95
C GLU A 184 -7.16 0.65 2.57
N ILE A 185 -6.73 1.63 1.74
CA ILE A 185 -6.43 3.00 2.19
C ILE A 185 -7.64 3.69 2.84
N ASP A 186 -8.85 3.32 2.46
CA ASP A 186 -10.11 3.79 3.04
C ASP A 186 -10.31 3.41 4.51
N ARG A 187 -9.40 2.62 5.10
CA ARG A 187 -9.35 2.31 6.54
C ARG A 187 -8.40 3.18 7.34
N ALA A 188 -7.53 3.91 6.67
CA ALA A 188 -6.62 4.86 7.32
C ALA A 188 -7.36 6.16 7.68
N ASP A 189 -6.77 6.97 8.54
CA ASP A 189 -7.28 8.30 8.85
C ASP A 189 -6.72 9.39 7.92
N ASP A 190 -7.25 10.60 8.05
CA ASP A 190 -6.87 11.74 7.21
C ASP A 190 -5.41 12.17 7.44
N GLU A 191 -4.88 11.97 8.66
CA GLU A 191 -3.48 12.29 8.99
C GLU A 191 -2.52 11.37 8.22
N PHE A 192 -2.85 10.09 8.14
CA PHE A 192 -2.06 9.14 7.35
C PHE A 192 -2.15 9.41 5.84
N GLU A 193 -3.33 9.80 5.33
CA GLU A 193 -3.47 10.20 3.92
C GLU A 193 -2.62 11.45 3.60
N ALA A 194 -2.59 12.44 4.50
CA ALA A 194 -1.73 13.62 4.35
C ALA A 194 -0.23 13.24 4.34
N PHE A 195 0.18 12.32 5.21
CA PHE A 195 1.53 11.77 5.20
C PHE A 195 1.85 11.04 3.88
N LEU A 196 0.93 10.24 3.35
CA LEU A 196 1.13 9.58 2.05
C LEU A 196 1.28 10.58 0.90
N LEU A 197 0.54 11.69 0.93
CA LEU A 197 0.69 12.76 -0.06
C LEU A 197 2.13 13.29 -0.08
N GLU A 198 2.71 13.59 1.10
CA GLU A 198 4.10 14.04 1.22
C GLU A 198 5.08 13.02 0.61
N VAL A 199 4.88 11.73 0.91
CA VAL A 199 5.73 10.65 0.43
C VAL A 199 5.64 10.44 -1.07
N LEU A 200 4.43 10.50 -1.64
CA LEU A 200 4.20 10.22 -3.06
C LEU A 200 4.56 11.38 -3.98
N GLU A 201 4.65 12.61 -3.46
CA GLU A 201 5.07 13.81 -4.21
C GLU A 201 6.56 14.08 -4.13
N GLY A 202 7.23 13.57 -3.09
CA GLY A 202 8.62 13.89 -2.80
C GLY A 202 9.61 13.09 -3.65
N ASP A 203 10.63 13.78 -4.19
CA ASP A 203 11.84 13.14 -4.72
C ASP A 203 12.80 12.75 -3.60
N THR A 204 12.44 13.01 -2.36
CA THR A 204 13.26 12.76 -1.18
C THR A 204 12.43 12.25 -0.01
N LEU A 205 13.04 11.43 0.82
CA LEU A 205 12.47 10.88 2.04
C LEU A 205 13.37 11.25 3.22
N SER A 206 12.91 12.14 4.10
CA SER A 206 13.67 12.57 5.26
C SER A 206 13.41 11.66 6.46
N ILE A 207 14.50 11.11 7.02
CA ILE A 207 14.50 10.37 8.27
C ILE A 207 15.20 11.25 9.31
N PRO A 208 14.45 11.84 10.27
CA PRO A 208 15.02 12.67 11.33
C PRO A 208 16.21 12.00 12.03
N ASP A 209 17.22 12.80 12.36
CA ASP A 209 18.44 12.39 13.05
C ASP A 209 19.33 11.39 12.28
N TYR A 210 18.92 10.95 11.08
CA TYR A 210 19.70 10.03 10.27
C TYR A 210 20.12 10.66 8.93
N GLN A 211 19.24 10.71 7.94
CA GLN A 211 19.57 11.28 6.62
C GLN A 211 18.31 11.57 5.80
N THR A 212 18.48 12.36 4.75
CA THR A 212 17.51 12.49 3.67
C THR A 212 17.92 11.56 2.52
N ILE A 213 17.01 10.67 2.11
CA ILE A 213 17.21 9.70 1.02
C ILE A 213 16.62 10.29 -0.25
N THR A 214 17.42 10.39 -1.32
CA THR A 214 16.93 10.78 -2.65
C THR A 214 16.30 9.58 -3.33
N ILE A 215 15.11 9.79 -3.91
CA ILE A 215 14.33 8.77 -4.64
C ILE A 215 14.57 8.95 -6.15
N ASP A 216 15.68 8.41 -6.67
CA ASP A 216 16.01 8.52 -8.12
C ASP A 216 15.02 7.70 -8.98
N GLU A 217 14.61 6.53 -8.48
CA GLU A 217 13.63 5.65 -9.14
C GLU A 217 12.52 5.32 -8.12
N PRO A 218 11.35 5.96 -8.24
CA PRO A 218 10.24 5.66 -7.33
C PRO A 218 9.71 4.24 -7.55
N PRO A 219 9.21 3.58 -6.49
CA PRO A 219 8.50 2.31 -6.61
C PRO A 219 7.26 2.49 -7.48
N PHE A 220 6.82 1.42 -8.15
CA PHE A 220 5.46 1.43 -8.73
C PHE A 220 4.46 1.25 -7.60
N VAL A 221 3.65 2.30 -7.34
CA VAL A 221 2.71 2.32 -6.22
C VAL A 221 1.31 1.95 -6.69
N VAL A 222 0.69 1.01 -6.00
CA VAL A 222 -0.72 0.65 -6.19
C VAL A 222 -1.45 0.89 -4.88
N LEU A 223 -2.49 1.72 -4.92
CA LEU A 223 -3.41 1.94 -3.80
C LEU A 223 -4.72 1.20 -4.07
N THR A 224 -5.31 0.57 -3.05
CA THR A 224 -6.64 -0.04 -3.16
C THR A 224 -7.60 0.55 -2.15
N SER A 225 -8.87 0.67 -2.53
CA SER A 225 -9.97 1.12 -1.69
C SER A 225 -11.22 0.25 -1.93
N ASN A 226 -11.96 -0.05 -0.88
CA ASN A 226 -13.28 -0.70 -0.96
C ASN A 226 -14.43 0.33 -0.88
N GLY A 227 -14.12 1.63 -0.84
CA GLY A 227 -15.10 2.69 -0.75
C GLY A 227 -15.86 2.76 0.57
N THR A 228 -15.32 2.16 1.65
CA THR A 228 -15.99 2.18 2.98
C THR A 228 -15.97 3.57 3.61
N ARG A 229 -14.99 4.40 3.25
CA ARG A 229 -14.86 5.81 3.55
C ARG A 229 -14.36 6.53 2.29
N GLU A 230 -14.78 7.78 2.12
CA GLU A 230 -14.24 8.61 1.05
C GLU A 230 -12.76 8.95 1.34
N VAL A 231 -11.90 8.63 0.39
CA VAL A 231 -10.46 8.97 0.42
C VAL A 231 -10.29 10.40 -0.07
N HIS A 232 -9.42 11.16 0.58
CA HIS A 232 -9.21 12.58 0.32
C HIS A 232 -8.92 12.88 -1.16
N GLY A 233 -9.67 13.80 -1.76
CA GLY A 233 -9.57 14.12 -3.19
C GLY A 233 -8.18 14.57 -3.64
N ALA A 234 -7.34 15.11 -2.75
CA ALA A 234 -5.97 15.46 -3.06
C ALA A 234 -5.12 14.23 -3.41
N LEU A 235 -5.29 13.11 -2.70
CA LEU A 235 -4.60 11.86 -2.99
C LEU A 235 -5.06 11.26 -4.33
N LYS A 236 -6.37 11.19 -4.56
CA LYS A 236 -6.93 10.69 -5.83
C LYS A 236 -6.44 11.49 -7.06
N ARG A 237 -6.30 12.82 -6.94
CA ARG A 237 -5.83 13.70 -8.05
C ARG A 237 -4.39 13.45 -8.48
N ARG A 238 -3.58 12.82 -7.65
CA ARG A 238 -2.17 12.49 -7.92
C ARG A 238 -1.97 11.10 -8.47
N CYS A 239 -3.06 10.36 -8.61
CA CYS A 239 -3.06 8.97 -9.07
C CYS A 239 -3.72 8.84 -10.44
N VAL A 240 -3.35 7.81 -11.15
CA VAL A 240 -4.21 7.27 -12.21
C VAL A 240 -5.32 6.50 -11.50
N TYR A 241 -6.54 7.01 -11.60
CA TYR A 241 -7.71 6.42 -10.94
C TYR A 241 -8.41 5.43 -11.86
N HIS A 242 -8.82 4.28 -11.31
CA HIS A 242 -9.65 3.33 -12.01
C HIS A 242 -10.63 2.66 -11.05
N TRP A 243 -11.93 2.71 -11.41
CA TRP A 243 -12.95 1.91 -10.74
C TRP A 243 -12.95 0.49 -11.29
N VAL A 244 -12.82 -0.50 -10.42
CA VAL A 244 -12.80 -1.92 -10.79
C VAL A 244 -14.19 -2.51 -10.57
N ASP A 245 -14.90 -2.73 -11.67
CA ASP A 245 -16.20 -3.39 -11.68
C ASP A 245 -16.08 -4.91 -11.48
N HIS A 246 -17.17 -5.54 -11.15
CA HIS A 246 -17.29 -6.99 -11.28
C HIS A 246 -17.10 -7.39 -12.75
N PRO A 247 -16.45 -8.52 -13.03
CA PRO A 247 -16.31 -9.01 -14.40
C PRO A 247 -17.66 -9.32 -15.00
N THR A 248 -17.74 -9.32 -16.33
CA THR A 248 -18.90 -9.85 -17.04
C THR A 248 -19.08 -11.33 -16.74
N GLU A 249 -20.28 -11.87 -16.92
CA GLU A 249 -20.55 -13.30 -16.72
C GLU A 249 -19.60 -14.19 -17.53
N GLN A 250 -19.30 -13.78 -18.77
CA GLN A 250 -18.36 -14.51 -19.64
C GLN A 250 -16.94 -14.47 -19.11
N ASP A 251 -16.47 -13.29 -18.68
CA ASP A 251 -15.13 -13.11 -18.11
C ASP A 251 -15.00 -13.86 -16.78
N GLU A 252 -16.04 -13.84 -15.93
CA GLU A 252 -16.02 -14.56 -14.66
C GLU A 252 -15.96 -16.08 -14.87
N ALA A 253 -16.72 -16.61 -15.82
CA ALA A 253 -16.63 -18.02 -16.20
C ALA A 253 -15.20 -18.39 -16.69
N GLU A 254 -14.58 -17.52 -17.47
CA GLU A 254 -13.21 -17.72 -17.95
C GLU A 254 -12.18 -17.60 -16.80
N ILE A 255 -12.37 -16.65 -15.89
CA ILE A 255 -11.55 -16.53 -14.67
C ILE A 255 -11.64 -17.81 -13.84
N ILE A 256 -12.83 -18.36 -13.67
CA ILE A 256 -13.03 -19.62 -12.94
C ILE A 256 -12.30 -20.76 -13.64
N ARG A 257 -12.45 -20.93 -14.97
CA ARG A 257 -11.76 -22.01 -15.73
C ARG A 257 -10.26 -21.93 -15.61
N ARG A 258 -9.69 -20.74 -15.67
CA ARG A 258 -8.22 -20.53 -15.54
C ARG A 258 -7.69 -20.83 -14.16
N ASN A 259 -8.49 -20.58 -13.12
CA ASN A 259 -8.08 -20.74 -11.72
C ASN A 259 -8.45 -22.11 -11.12
N VAL A 260 -9.34 -22.85 -11.78
CA VAL A 260 -9.83 -24.18 -11.36
C VAL A 260 -9.88 -25.10 -12.60
N PRO A 261 -8.73 -25.68 -13.01
CA PRO A 261 -8.66 -26.50 -14.22
C PRO A 261 -9.61 -27.70 -14.22
N GLU A 262 -9.97 -28.20 -13.05
CA GLU A 262 -10.89 -29.35 -12.87
C GLU A 262 -12.29 -29.08 -13.43
N VAL A 263 -12.69 -27.81 -13.51
CA VAL A 263 -14.01 -27.43 -14.05
C VAL A 263 -13.93 -26.84 -15.46
N ALA A 264 -12.73 -26.73 -16.06
CA ALA A 264 -12.52 -26.06 -17.34
C ALA A 264 -13.33 -26.68 -18.50
N GLY A 265 -13.48 -28.01 -18.52
CA GLY A 265 -14.23 -28.75 -19.53
C GLY A 265 -15.71 -28.97 -19.21
N THR A 266 -16.24 -28.35 -18.15
CA THR A 266 -17.61 -28.56 -17.68
C THR A 266 -18.47 -27.31 -17.79
N PRO A 267 -19.82 -27.41 -17.78
CA PRO A 267 -20.68 -26.24 -17.73
C PRO A 267 -20.65 -25.50 -16.37
N LEU A 268 -20.04 -26.10 -15.33
CA LEU A 268 -20.08 -25.62 -13.96
C LEU A 268 -19.53 -24.18 -13.84
N ALA A 269 -18.45 -23.84 -14.54
CA ALA A 269 -17.89 -22.47 -14.49
C ALA A 269 -18.89 -21.41 -14.99
N ALA A 270 -19.62 -21.70 -16.08
CA ALA A 270 -20.65 -20.80 -16.60
C ALA A 270 -21.85 -20.71 -15.64
N GLN A 271 -22.30 -21.85 -15.11
CA GLN A 271 -23.40 -21.86 -14.13
C GLN A 271 -23.06 -21.06 -12.87
N ILE A 272 -21.80 -21.15 -12.37
CA ILE A 272 -21.34 -20.35 -11.22
C ILE A 272 -21.38 -18.87 -11.58
N ALA A 273 -20.84 -18.46 -12.72
CA ALA A 273 -20.84 -17.05 -13.14
C ALA A 273 -22.26 -16.47 -13.23
N THR A 274 -23.20 -17.21 -13.85
CA THR A 274 -24.60 -16.84 -13.90
C THR A 274 -25.21 -16.72 -12.49
N ALA A 275 -24.97 -17.69 -11.62
CA ALA A 275 -25.45 -17.64 -10.24
C ALA A 275 -24.89 -16.42 -9.47
N MET A 276 -23.59 -16.13 -9.61
CA MET A 276 -22.96 -14.97 -8.96
C MET A 276 -23.55 -13.65 -9.45
N THR A 277 -23.79 -13.51 -10.75
CA THR A 277 -24.45 -12.33 -11.32
C THR A 277 -25.84 -12.12 -10.71
N ARG A 278 -26.62 -13.18 -10.55
CA ARG A 278 -27.94 -13.10 -9.89
C ARG A 278 -27.82 -12.75 -8.41
N LEU A 279 -26.87 -13.35 -7.69
CA LEU A 279 -26.66 -13.09 -6.26
C LEU A 279 -26.29 -11.63 -5.99
N ARG A 280 -25.49 -11.01 -6.86
CA ARG A 280 -25.13 -9.58 -6.76
C ARG A 280 -26.29 -8.62 -7.01
N GLN A 281 -27.36 -9.09 -7.66
CA GLN A 281 -28.59 -8.32 -7.84
C GLN A 281 -29.51 -8.36 -6.62
N LEU A 282 -29.28 -9.27 -5.68
CA LEU A 282 -30.03 -9.35 -4.43
C LEU A 282 -29.49 -8.36 -3.41
N SER A 283 -30.35 -7.94 -2.49
CA SER A 283 -30.00 -7.10 -1.34
C SER A 283 -29.30 -7.92 -0.24
N LEU A 284 -28.17 -8.54 -0.56
CA LEU A 284 -27.39 -9.31 0.41
C LEU A 284 -26.58 -8.36 1.30
N VAL A 285 -26.38 -8.74 2.55
CA VAL A 285 -25.49 -8.01 3.48
C VAL A 285 -24.08 -7.99 2.92
N ARG A 286 -23.66 -9.10 2.29
CA ARG A 286 -22.35 -9.21 1.66
C ARG A 286 -22.43 -9.99 0.35
N PRO A 287 -22.54 -9.31 -0.78
CA PRO A 287 -22.53 -9.96 -2.09
C PRO A 287 -21.21 -10.71 -2.34
N PRO A 288 -21.25 -11.88 -3.01
CA PRO A 288 -20.05 -12.65 -3.30
C PRO A 288 -19.19 -11.96 -4.38
N GLY A 289 -17.87 -11.90 -4.15
CA GLY A 289 -16.90 -11.45 -5.13
C GLY A 289 -16.34 -12.59 -5.97
N VAL A 290 -15.39 -12.28 -6.85
CA VAL A 290 -14.72 -13.25 -7.74
C VAL A 290 -13.93 -14.31 -6.95
N ALA A 291 -13.39 -13.92 -5.79
CA ALA A 291 -12.68 -14.86 -4.93
C ALA A 291 -13.59 -15.96 -4.40
N GLU A 292 -14.82 -15.60 -4.03
CA GLU A 292 -15.85 -16.54 -3.59
C GLU A 292 -16.32 -17.44 -4.75
N SER A 293 -16.41 -16.93 -5.98
CA SER A 293 -16.73 -17.73 -7.19
C SER A 293 -15.69 -18.82 -7.43
N ILE A 294 -14.41 -18.46 -7.37
CA ILE A 294 -13.29 -19.39 -7.51
C ILE A 294 -13.30 -20.42 -6.36
N ALA A 295 -13.52 -19.96 -5.12
CA ALA A 295 -13.55 -20.85 -3.96
C ALA A 295 -14.72 -21.85 -4.04
N PHE A 296 -15.90 -21.40 -4.51
CA PHE A 296 -17.06 -22.28 -4.71
C PHE A 296 -16.80 -23.31 -5.81
N ALA A 297 -16.18 -22.90 -6.93
CA ALA A 297 -15.79 -23.84 -7.99
C ALA A 297 -14.82 -24.93 -7.49
N ARG A 298 -13.82 -24.54 -6.67
CA ARG A 298 -12.90 -25.51 -6.03
C ARG A 298 -13.62 -26.45 -5.06
N ALA A 299 -14.54 -25.92 -4.26
CA ALA A 299 -15.34 -26.74 -3.35
C ALA A 299 -16.22 -27.74 -4.10
N ALA A 300 -16.92 -27.31 -5.15
CA ALA A 300 -17.72 -28.19 -5.99
C ALA A 300 -16.88 -29.29 -6.65
N ALA A 301 -15.74 -28.95 -7.21
CA ALA A 301 -14.80 -29.92 -7.79
C ALA A 301 -14.29 -30.94 -6.73
N ALA A 302 -13.90 -30.47 -5.57
CA ALA A 302 -13.43 -31.33 -4.46
C ALA A 302 -14.52 -32.28 -3.94
N LEU A 303 -15.79 -31.90 -4.03
CA LEU A 303 -16.95 -32.71 -3.67
C LEU A 303 -17.45 -33.61 -4.81
N GLY A 304 -16.83 -33.53 -6.00
CA GLY A 304 -17.27 -34.28 -7.18
C GLY A 304 -18.64 -33.83 -7.69
N ARG A 305 -19.01 -32.54 -7.46
CA ARG A 305 -20.27 -31.95 -7.92
C ARG A 305 -20.08 -31.35 -9.30
N HIS A 306 -21.04 -31.61 -10.20
CA HIS A 306 -20.96 -31.19 -11.60
C HIS A 306 -21.87 -30.03 -11.95
N THR A 307 -22.79 -29.67 -11.04
CA THR A 307 -23.73 -28.54 -11.18
C THR A 307 -23.75 -27.68 -9.94
N VAL A 308 -24.17 -26.43 -10.11
CA VAL A 308 -24.34 -25.48 -8.98
C VAL A 308 -25.39 -25.99 -8.00
N ALA A 309 -26.47 -26.60 -8.49
CA ALA A 309 -27.57 -27.12 -7.67
C ALA A 309 -27.11 -28.29 -6.77
N GLU A 310 -26.25 -29.18 -7.29
CA GLU A 310 -25.67 -30.29 -6.50
C GLU A 310 -24.73 -29.80 -5.40
N ALA A 311 -24.03 -28.70 -5.64
CA ALA A 311 -23.08 -28.11 -4.69
C ALA A 311 -23.75 -27.13 -3.70
N ALA A 312 -25.00 -26.74 -3.92
CA ALA A 312 -25.67 -25.64 -3.25
C ALA A 312 -25.65 -25.75 -1.72
N ASP A 313 -25.93 -26.93 -1.17
CA ASP A 313 -25.99 -27.12 0.28
C ASP A 313 -24.60 -27.37 0.89
N ASP A 314 -23.79 -28.21 0.22
CA ASP A 314 -22.50 -28.65 0.73
C ASP A 314 -21.44 -27.52 0.70
N ALA A 315 -21.51 -26.65 -0.32
CA ALA A 315 -20.54 -25.56 -0.52
C ALA A 315 -21.09 -24.16 -0.16
N LEU A 316 -22.33 -24.05 0.39
CA LEU A 316 -22.96 -22.77 0.73
C LEU A 316 -22.05 -21.88 1.61
N GLY A 317 -21.44 -22.46 2.63
CA GLY A 317 -20.55 -21.74 3.55
C GLY A 317 -19.30 -21.16 2.91
N VAL A 318 -18.96 -21.54 1.67
CA VAL A 318 -17.86 -20.92 0.90
C VAL A 318 -18.28 -19.57 0.35
N LEU A 319 -19.55 -19.43 -0.09
CA LEU A 319 -20.11 -18.19 -0.64
C LEU A 319 -20.60 -17.24 0.44
N VAL A 320 -21.33 -17.76 1.43
CA VAL A 320 -22.09 -16.95 2.38
C VAL A 320 -21.48 -17.02 3.75
N LYS A 321 -21.13 -15.86 4.31
CA LYS A 321 -20.56 -15.71 5.64
C LYS A 321 -21.57 -15.11 6.65
N GLN A 322 -22.71 -14.65 6.16
CA GLN A 322 -23.78 -14.07 6.97
C GLN A 322 -24.98 -15.03 7.00
N ARG A 323 -25.52 -15.25 8.20
CA ARG A 323 -26.64 -16.18 8.37
C ARG A 323 -27.91 -15.71 7.66
N GLU A 324 -28.10 -14.40 7.64
CA GLU A 324 -29.25 -13.72 7.03
C GLU A 324 -29.34 -13.97 5.53
N ASP A 325 -28.19 -14.10 4.86
CA ASP A 325 -28.09 -14.29 3.41
C ASP A 325 -28.27 -15.75 2.97
N GLN A 326 -28.16 -16.72 3.89
CA GLN A 326 -28.08 -18.14 3.55
C GLN A 326 -29.29 -18.69 2.82
N GLU A 327 -30.50 -18.28 3.20
CA GLU A 327 -31.74 -18.78 2.59
C GLU A 327 -31.88 -18.26 1.15
N ALA A 328 -31.73 -16.95 0.97
CA ALA A 328 -31.81 -16.32 -0.36
C ALA A 328 -30.74 -16.87 -1.32
N VAL A 329 -29.53 -17.07 -0.85
CA VAL A 329 -28.44 -17.63 -1.67
C VAL A 329 -28.72 -19.09 -2.03
N ARG A 330 -29.16 -19.91 -1.08
CA ARG A 330 -29.53 -21.32 -1.33
C ARG A 330 -30.61 -21.46 -2.39
N ASP A 331 -31.63 -20.62 -2.35
CA ASP A 331 -32.72 -20.64 -3.33
C ASP A 331 -32.24 -20.34 -4.76
N VAL A 332 -31.37 -19.34 -4.92
CA VAL A 332 -30.75 -19.00 -6.20
C VAL A 332 -29.89 -20.15 -6.72
N LEU A 333 -29.05 -20.78 -5.86
CA LEU A 333 -28.20 -21.89 -6.26
C LEU A 333 -29.00 -23.14 -6.66
N ARG A 334 -30.07 -23.46 -5.92
CA ARG A 334 -30.96 -24.62 -6.21
C ARG A 334 -31.84 -24.42 -7.45
N ALA A 335 -32.24 -23.18 -7.73
CA ALA A 335 -32.98 -22.87 -8.94
C ALA A 335 -32.17 -23.16 -10.22
N GLY A 336 -30.87 -23.30 -10.08
CA GLY A 336 -29.96 -23.56 -11.20
C GLY A 336 -29.82 -22.36 -12.14
N ALA A 337 -28.79 -22.39 -13.01
CA ALA A 337 -28.79 -21.61 -14.23
C ALA A 337 -29.62 -22.39 -15.25
N PRO A 338 -30.48 -21.71 -16.04
CA PRO A 338 -31.24 -22.35 -17.11
C PRO A 338 -30.37 -23.02 -18.13
#